data_a39db54876e90a9f83a36000e43aa112
#
_entry.id   a39db54876e90a9f83a36000e43aa112
#
_cell.length_a   1.000
_cell.length_b   1.000
_cell.length_c   1.000
_cell.angle_alpha   90.00
_cell.angle_beta   90.00
_cell.angle_gamma   90.00
#
_symmetry.space_group_name_H-M   'P 1'
#
loop_
_entity.id
_entity.type
_entity.pdbx_description
1 polymer ?
#
loop_
_entity_poly.entity_id
_entity_poly.type
_entity_poly.pdbx_seq_one_letter_code
_entity_poly.pdbx_strand_id
1 'polypeptide(L)'
;MAGLNTVRERLPKGRGHDLTTWTAGQLTSFLTGLRGDRLEVPVLVAATTGMRRGEVLGLRWSDLDLDAGRLAVRQALSAPRDPDTGQHLPVFGEPKTRRGKRSVPRPAQTVAALRGHRKAQATARLQVGPDYQDHGLVFAEPDGFPIHPDRFRERFEYRVARSGLPRVRFHDLRHTYATLALQAGVHAKVVSGILGHANIGITLDIYSHAIPAMEESAAETIAALVFGGS
;
A
#
# COMPACT_ATOMS: atom_id res chain seq x y z
N MET A 1 44.67 -17.66 31.38
CA MET A 1 43.58 -16.72 31.10
C MET A 1 42.88 -17.15 29.81
N ALA A 2 41.76 -17.85 29.93
CA ALA A 2 41.03 -18.40 28.79
C ALA A 2 39.93 -17.42 28.42
N GLY A 3 39.99 -16.87 27.20
CA GLY A 3 38.96 -15.99 26.66
C GLY A 3 37.71 -16.76 26.28
N LEU A 4 36.62 -16.47 26.95
CA LEU A 4 35.29 -16.98 26.62
C LEU A 4 34.78 -16.35 25.32
N ASN A 5 34.84 -17.16 24.25
CA ASN A 5 34.28 -16.82 22.94
C ASN A 5 32.76 -17.09 23.01
N THR A 6 31.96 -16.04 23.32
CA THR A 6 30.51 -16.12 23.34
C THR A 6 29.99 -16.19 21.90
N VAL A 7 29.73 -17.38 21.41
CA VAL A 7 28.95 -17.61 20.18
C VAL A 7 27.56 -17.08 20.42
N ARG A 8 27.23 -15.94 19.81
CA ARG A 8 25.86 -15.44 19.71
C ARG A 8 25.07 -16.42 18.84
N GLU A 9 24.33 -17.32 19.48
CA GLU A 9 23.30 -18.12 18.80
C GLU A 9 22.35 -17.18 18.07
N ARG A 10 22.34 -17.26 16.74
CA ARG A 10 21.31 -16.61 15.92
C ARG A 10 20.01 -17.34 16.20
N LEU A 11 19.10 -16.67 16.91
CA LEU A 11 17.72 -17.12 17.01
C LEU A 11 17.19 -17.50 15.63
N PRO A 12 16.48 -18.62 15.48
CA PRO A 12 15.93 -19.05 14.20
C PRO A 12 15.01 -17.94 13.68
N LYS A 13 15.22 -17.53 12.43
CA LYS A 13 14.30 -16.63 11.71
C LYS A 13 12.91 -17.27 11.81
N GLY A 14 11.98 -16.59 12.50
CA GLY A 14 10.61 -17.02 12.58
C GLY A 14 10.09 -17.38 11.19
N ARG A 15 9.32 -18.47 11.10
CA ARG A 15 8.72 -19.00 9.86
C ARG A 15 8.20 -17.83 9.05
N GLY A 16 8.75 -17.62 7.85
CA GLY A 16 8.31 -16.60 6.93
C GLY A 16 6.79 -16.70 6.79
N HIS A 17 6.10 -15.63 7.05
CA HIS A 17 4.67 -15.55 6.77
C HIS A 17 4.54 -15.76 5.27
N ASP A 18 3.87 -16.84 4.85
CA ASP A 18 3.57 -17.07 3.44
C ASP A 18 2.94 -15.80 2.89
N LEU A 19 3.59 -15.21 1.88
CA LEU A 19 3.14 -13.99 1.23
C LEU A 19 1.85 -14.30 0.48
N THR A 20 0.72 -14.06 1.10
CA THR A 20 -0.59 -14.22 0.43
C THR A 20 -0.85 -12.95 -0.38
N THR A 21 -0.98 -13.12 -1.70
CA THR A 21 -1.38 -12.04 -2.61
C THR A 21 -2.70 -12.39 -3.28
N TRP A 22 -3.46 -11.38 -3.64
CA TRP A 22 -4.68 -11.57 -4.42
C TRP A 22 -4.40 -11.55 -5.92
N THR A 23 -5.16 -12.33 -6.68
CA THR A 23 -5.25 -12.19 -8.13
C THR A 23 -5.93 -10.87 -8.50
N ALA A 24 -5.78 -10.44 -9.75
CA ALA A 24 -6.47 -9.24 -10.26
C ALA A 24 -8.00 -9.34 -10.09
N GLY A 25 -8.59 -10.51 -10.35
CA GLY A 25 -10.01 -10.77 -10.16
C GLY A 25 -10.47 -10.67 -8.71
N GLN A 26 -9.69 -11.23 -7.76
CA GLN A 26 -9.97 -11.13 -6.33
C GLN A 26 -9.89 -9.70 -5.83
N LEU A 27 -8.86 -8.95 -6.26
CA LEU A 27 -8.72 -7.54 -5.92
C LEU A 27 -9.88 -6.70 -6.47
N THR A 28 -10.29 -6.93 -7.72
CA THR A 28 -11.46 -6.27 -8.34
C THR A 28 -12.75 -6.58 -7.60
N SER A 29 -12.97 -7.84 -7.24
CA SER A 29 -14.14 -8.26 -6.47
C SER A 29 -14.19 -7.56 -5.11
N PHE A 30 -13.06 -7.51 -4.39
CA PHE A 30 -12.98 -6.83 -3.11
C PHE A 30 -13.27 -5.32 -3.23
N LEU A 31 -12.64 -4.64 -4.19
CA LEU A 31 -12.88 -3.20 -4.44
C LEU A 31 -14.35 -2.92 -4.80
N THR A 32 -14.98 -3.81 -5.58
CA THR A 32 -16.40 -3.71 -5.91
C THR A 32 -17.28 -3.85 -4.67
N GLY A 33 -16.94 -4.77 -3.77
CA GLY A 33 -17.64 -4.96 -2.49
C GLY A 33 -17.45 -3.83 -1.48
N LEU A 34 -16.47 -2.93 -1.72
CA LEU A 34 -16.23 -1.75 -0.89
C LEU A 34 -16.94 -0.48 -1.41
N ARG A 35 -17.70 -0.54 -2.51
CA ARG A 35 -18.38 0.65 -3.05
C ARG A 35 -19.27 1.31 -1.99
N GLY A 36 -19.09 2.61 -1.79
CA GLY A 36 -19.78 3.40 -0.76
C GLY A 36 -19.26 3.19 0.67
N ASP A 37 -18.29 2.30 0.87
CA ASP A 37 -17.63 2.12 2.17
C ASP A 37 -16.51 3.17 2.36
N ARG A 38 -16.27 3.56 3.60
CA ARG A 38 -15.16 4.49 3.93
C ARG A 38 -13.77 3.94 3.60
N LEU A 39 -13.63 2.61 3.44
CA LEU A 39 -12.40 1.95 3.02
C LEU A 39 -12.21 1.94 1.50
N GLU A 40 -13.24 2.24 0.70
CA GLU A 40 -13.18 2.14 -0.76
C GLU A 40 -11.97 2.89 -1.34
N VAL A 41 -11.90 4.19 -1.12
CA VAL A 41 -10.86 5.03 -1.72
C VAL A 41 -9.47 4.80 -1.11
N PRO A 42 -9.30 4.67 0.23
CA PRO A 42 -8.00 4.30 0.81
C PRO A 42 -7.45 2.97 0.30
N VAL A 43 -8.29 1.95 0.17
CA VAL A 43 -7.90 0.63 -0.35
C VAL A 43 -7.57 0.70 -1.84
N LEU A 44 -8.37 1.42 -2.64
CA LEU A 44 -8.09 1.65 -4.05
C LEU A 44 -6.72 2.34 -4.24
N VAL A 45 -6.44 3.39 -3.47
CA VAL A 45 -5.13 4.07 -3.52
C VAL A 45 -4.01 3.11 -3.17
N ALA A 46 -4.12 2.33 -2.09
CA ALA A 46 -3.10 1.35 -1.71
C ALA A 46 -2.89 0.29 -2.80
N ALA A 47 -3.97 -0.25 -3.36
CA ALA A 47 -3.95 -1.29 -4.38
C ALA A 47 -3.35 -0.83 -5.70
N THR A 48 -3.53 0.44 -6.08
CA THR A 48 -3.07 0.99 -7.36
C THR A 48 -1.73 1.73 -7.30
N THR A 49 -1.20 1.96 -6.10
CA THR A 49 0.06 2.70 -5.89
C THR A 49 1.09 1.92 -5.09
N GLY A 50 0.71 0.83 -4.45
CA GLY A 50 1.56 0.06 -3.55
C GLY A 50 2.02 0.83 -2.31
N MET A 51 1.34 1.90 -1.90
CA MET A 51 1.66 2.67 -0.70
C MET A 51 1.51 1.85 0.57
N ARG A 52 2.33 2.14 1.57
CA ARG A 52 2.19 1.57 2.91
C ARG A 52 0.99 2.17 3.63
N ARG A 53 0.38 1.43 4.58
CA ARG A 53 -0.76 1.89 5.38
C ARG A 53 -0.54 3.31 5.95
N GLY A 54 0.58 3.53 6.61
CA GLY A 54 0.89 4.83 7.20
C GLY A 54 1.06 5.94 6.15
N GLU A 55 1.58 5.63 4.96
CA GLU A 55 1.69 6.58 3.85
C GLU A 55 0.30 6.96 3.31
N VAL A 56 -0.62 5.99 3.19
CA VAL A 56 -2.02 6.24 2.80
C VAL A 56 -2.74 7.10 3.83
N LEU A 57 -2.66 6.73 5.11
CA LEU A 57 -3.34 7.46 6.19
C LEU A 57 -2.73 8.84 6.45
N GLY A 58 -1.43 9.02 6.14
CA GLY A 58 -0.73 10.30 6.27
C GLY A 58 -0.85 11.20 5.03
N LEU A 59 -1.54 10.78 3.97
CA LEU A 59 -1.62 11.52 2.71
C LEU A 59 -2.42 12.80 2.88
N ARG A 60 -1.88 13.94 2.39
CA ARG A 60 -2.54 15.25 2.43
C ARG A 60 -2.99 15.67 1.03
N TRP A 61 -4.00 16.51 0.97
CA TRP A 61 -4.45 17.12 -0.29
C TRP A 61 -3.36 17.95 -0.96
N SER A 62 -2.50 18.60 -0.19
CA SER A 62 -1.33 19.34 -0.68
C SER A 62 -0.25 18.46 -1.33
N ASP A 63 -0.30 17.15 -1.10
CA ASP A 63 0.65 16.19 -1.68
C ASP A 63 0.12 15.59 -3.00
N LEU A 64 -1.08 16.01 -3.45
CA LEU A 64 -1.75 15.53 -4.65
C LEU A 64 -1.81 16.61 -5.73
N ASP A 65 -1.30 16.27 -6.90
CA ASP A 65 -1.62 16.98 -8.15
C ASP A 65 -2.60 16.10 -8.93
N LEU A 66 -3.90 16.41 -8.81
CA LEU A 66 -4.95 15.62 -9.45
C LEU A 66 -5.04 15.86 -10.96
N ASP A 67 -4.51 16.95 -11.46
CA ASP A 67 -4.52 17.29 -12.90
C ASP A 67 -3.33 16.62 -13.59
N ALA A 68 -2.14 16.72 -13.02
CA ALA A 68 -0.98 15.99 -13.51
C ALA A 68 -0.99 14.49 -13.20
N GLY A 69 -1.98 14.00 -12.44
CA GLY A 69 -2.05 12.58 -12.03
C GLY A 69 -0.85 12.15 -11.19
N ARG A 70 -0.35 12.97 -10.29
CA ARG A 70 0.81 12.70 -9.44
C ARG A 70 0.48 12.73 -7.96
N LEU A 71 1.17 11.89 -7.19
CA LEU A 71 1.07 11.80 -5.74
C LEU A 71 2.49 11.82 -5.16
N ALA A 72 2.74 12.69 -4.21
CA ALA A 72 4.00 12.74 -3.48
C ALA A 72 3.83 12.11 -2.09
N VAL A 73 4.61 11.08 -1.79
CA VAL A 73 4.68 10.53 -0.42
C VAL A 73 5.66 11.39 0.37
N ARG A 74 5.16 12.20 1.31
CA ARG A 74 5.99 13.13 2.11
C ARG A 74 5.99 12.81 3.59
N GLN A 75 4.92 12.17 4.07
CA GLN A 75 4.79 11.76 5.47
C GLN A 75 4.08 10.43 5.60
N ALA A 76 4.11 9.86 6.79
CA ALA A 76 3.37 8.66 7.16
C ALA A 76 2.78 8.84 8.56
N LEU A 77 1.57 8.31 8.75
CA LEU A 77 0.91 8.23 10.04
C LEU A 77 1.28 6.91 10.71
N SER A 78 1.73 6.98 11.94
CA SER A 78 1.99 5.84 12.83
C SER A 78 1.32 6.06 14.18
N ALA A 79 1.19 5.03 14.97
CA ALA A 79 0.72 5.13 16.34
C ALA A 79 1.68 4.34 17.25
N PRO A 80 2.86 4.90 17.56
CA PRO A 80 3.77 4.28 18.50
C PRO A 80 3.13 4.21 19.89
N ARG A 81 3.54 3.23 20.68
CA ARG A 81 3.16 3.16 22.08
C ARG A 81 3.89 4.28 22.83
N ASP A 82 3.13 5.13 23.50
CA ASP A 82 3.65 6.13 24.39
C ASP A 82 4.26 5.44 25.63
N PRO A 83 5.52 5.69 25.98
CA PRO A 83 6.18 4.98 27.08
C PRO A 83 5.59 5.31 28.46
N ASP A 84 5.04 6.52 28.62
CA ASP A 84 4.53 6.98 29.91
C ASP A 84 3.08 6.58 30.16
N THR A 85 2.24 6.71 29.13
CA THR A 85 0.81 6.42 29.23
C THR A 85 0.44 5.03 28.73
N GLY A 86 1.31 4.37 27.98
CA GLY A 86 1.06 3.09 27.33
C GLY A 86 0.06 3.18 26.16
N GLN A 87 -0.44 4.37 25.85
CA GLN A 87 -1.40 4.59 24.78
C GLN A 87 -0.73 4.62 23.41
N HIS A 88 -1.48 4.27 22.37
CA HIS A 88 -1.06 4.38 20.99
C HIS A 88 -1.65 5.66 20.39
N LEU A 89 -0.85 6.73 20.30
CA LEU A 89 -1.29 8.01 19.77
C LEU A 89 -0.85 8.19 18.31
N PRO A 90 -1.75 8.69 17.44
CA PRO A 90 -1.41 9.00 16.06
C PRO A 90 -0.32 10.08 15.97
N VAL A 91 0.80 9.75 15.31
CA VAL A 91 1.93 10.67 15.11
C VAL A 91 2.31 10.68 13.64
N PHE A 92 2.43 11.88 13.08
CA PHE A 92 2.96 12.09 11.73
C PHE A 92 4.48 12.15 11.77
N GLY A 93 5.11 11.41 10.89
CA GLY A 93 6.57 11.38 10.75
C GLY A 93 7.00 11.28 9.31
N GLU A 94 8.29 11.46 9.08
CA GLU A 94 8.86 11.21 7.76
C GLU A 94 8.75 9.72 7.38
N PRO A 95 8.65 9.39 6.07
CA PRO A 95 8.74 8.01 5.62
C PRO A 95 10.03 7.36 6.13
N LYS A 96 9.96 6.09 6.58
CA LYS A 96 11.07 5.35 7.22
C LYS A 96 12.40 5.34 6.44
N THR A 97 12.42 5.70 5.16
CA THR A 97 13.62 5.73 4.32
C THR A 97 13.61 6.97 3.43
N ARG A 98 14.81 7.48 3.06
CA ARG A 98 14.94 8.56 2.06
C ARG A 98 14.23 8.25 0.74
N ARG A 99 14.24 6.98 0.29
CA ARG A 99 13.50 6.50 -0.90
C ARG A 99 11.99 6.43 -0.67
N GLY A 100 11.52 6.58 0.57
CA GLY A 100 10.10 6.73 0.89
C GLY A 100 9.51 8.03 0.35
N LYS A 101 10.29 9.12 0.29
CA LYS A 101 9.88 10.37 -0.37
C LYS A 101 9.96 10.17 -1.88
N ARG A 102 8.83 9.92 -2.51
CA ARG A 102 8.74 9.59 -3.94
C ARG A 102 7.47 10.15 -4.56
N SER A 103 7.50 10.35 -5.87
CA SER A 103 6.30 10.62 -6.66
C SER A 103 5.80 9.31 -7.27
N VAL A 104 4.51 9.05 -7.15
CA VAL A 104 3.85 7.85 -7.68
C VAL A 104 2.82 8.26 -8.72
N PRO A 105 2.89 7.74 -9.97
CA PRO A 105 1.87 7.96 -10.98
C PRO A 105 0.57 7.25 -10.56
N ARG A 106 -0.58 7.80 -10.96
CA ARG A 106 -1.89 7.25 -10.63
C ARG A 106 -2.72 6.98 -11.87
N PRO A 107 -3.43 5.85 -11.93
CA PRO A 107 -4.41 5.59 -12.96
C PRO A 107 -5.56 6.63 -12.92
N ALA A 108 -6.18 6.89 -14.05
CA ALA A 108 -7.30 7.84 -14.17
C ALA A 108 -8.46 7.50 -13.22
N GLN A 109 -8.76 6.21 -13.02
CA GLN A 109 -9.79 5.76 -12.10
C GLN A 109 -9.50 6.16 -10.65
N THR A 110 -8.23 6.08 -10.22
CA THR A 110 -7.82 6.51 -8.85
C THR A 110 -7.95 8.02 -8.70
N VAL A 111 -7.63 8.80 -9.75
CA VAL A 111 -7.84 10.25 -9.75
C VAL A 111 -9.33 10.59 -9.64
N ALA A 112 -10.18 9.92 -10.42
CA ALA A 112 -11.63 10.12 -10.37
C ALA A 112 -12.21 9.81 -8.98
N ALA A 113 -11.80 8.70 -8.37
CA ALA A 113 -12.21 8.32 -7.02
C ALA A 113 -11.75 9.36 -5.97
N LEU A 114 -10.52 9.87 -6.07
CA LEU A 114 -10.01 10.92 -5.17
C LEU A 114 -10.77 12.24 -5.33
N ARG A 115 -11.15 12.62 -6.57
CA ARG A 115 -11.99 13.81 -6.80
C ARG A 115 -13.39 13.66 -6.18
N GLY A 116 -13.99 12.47 -6.32
CA GLY A 116 -15.28 12.13 -5.67
C GLY A 116 -15.17 12.20 -4.15
N HIS A 117 -14.11 11.59 -3.60
CA HIS A 117 -13.82 11.61 -2.17
C HIS A 117 -13.65 13.04 -1.61
N ARG A 118 -12.94 13.91 -2.35
CA ARG A 118 -12.77 15.32 -1.96
C ARG A 118 -14.11 16.06 -1.84
N LYS A 119 -15.03 15.81 -2.79
CA LYS A 119 -16.39 16.39 -2.72
C LYS A 119 -17.16 15.87 -1.50
N ALA A 120 -17.15 14.57 -1.26
CA ALA A 120 -17.82 13.95 -0.11
C ALA A 120 -17.25 14.48 1.22
N GLN A 121 -15.92 14.59 1.33
CA GLN A 121 -15.27 15.15 2.52
C GLN A 121 -15.63 16.64 2.73
N ALA A 122 -15.68 17.43 1.67
CA ALA A 122 -16.11 18.83 1.76
C ALA A 122 -17.56 18.96 2.28
N THR A 123 -18.47 18.09 1.81
CA THR A 123 -19.84 18.03 2.31
C THR A 123 -19.89 17.63 3.79
N ALA A 124 -19.16 16.60 4.20
CA ALA A 124 -19.08 16.20 5.61
C ALA A 124 -18.51 17.31 6.51
N ARG A 125 -17.49 18.02 6.04
CA ARG A 125 -16.93 19.18 6.75
C ARG A 125 -17.97 20.28 6.98
N LEU A 126 -18.81 20.59 5.98
CA LEU A 126 -19.87 21.58 6.13
C LEU A 126 -20.95 21.12 7.13
N GLN A 127 -21.24 19.82 7.20
CA GLN A 127 -22.21 19.26 8.15
C GLN A 127 -21.68 19.31 9.59
N VAL A 128 -20.39 19.06 9.82
CA VAL A 128 -19.77 19.15 11.15
C VAL A 128 -19.58 20.61 11.58
N GLY A 129 -19.33 21.51 10.61
CA GLY A 129 -19.19 22.94 10.87
C GLY A 129 -17.90 23.29 11.62
N PRO A 130 -18.00 24.21 12.64
CA PRO A 130 -16.83 24.74 13.35
C PRO A 130 -16.00 23.69 14.11
N ASP A 131 -16.61 22.58 14.47
CA ASP A 131 -15.94 21.51 15.23
C ASP A 131 -15.04 20.62 14.36
N TYR A 132 -15.08 20.80 13.04
CA TYR A 132 -14.24 20.02 12.14
C TYR A 132 -12.75 20.35 12.28
N GLN A 133 -11.94 19.34 12.59
CA GLN A 133 -10.49 19.48 12.75
C GLN A 133 -9.75 19.26 11.43
N ASP A 134 -9.42 20.37 10.75
CA ASP A 134 -8.76 20.29 9.43
C ASP A 134 -7.25 20.08 9.54
N HIS A 135 -6.83 18.83 9.40
CA HIS A 135 -5.42 18.43 9.29
C HIS A 135 -4.93 18.36 7.83
N GLY A 136 -5.71 18.80 6.86
CA GLY A 136 -5.40 18.72 5.43
C GLY A 136 -5.31 17.29 4.88
N LEU A 137 -5.76 16.28 5.62
CA LEU A 137 -5.67 14.87 5.28
C LEU A 137 -6.66 14.49 4.18
N VAL A 138 -6.22 13.61 3.27
CA VAL A 138 -7.10 12.98 2.28
C VAL A 138 -8.06 12.03 2.98
N PHE A 139 -7.56 11.23 3.91
CA PHE A 139 -8.35 10.25 4.65
C PHE A 139 -8.38 10.63 6.13
N ALA A 140 -9.56 11.00 6.61
CA ALA A 140 -9.81 11.42 7.98
C ALA A 140 -11.09 10.79 8.52
N GLU A 141 -11.28 10.85 9.84
CA GLU A 141 -12.58 10.56 10.47
C GLU A 141 -13.59 11.66 10.10
N PRO A 142 -14.92 11.48 10.30
CA PRO A 142 -15.93 12.47 9.90
C PRO A 142 -15.72 13.85 10.50
N ASP A 143 -15.15 13.93 11.68
CA ASP A 143 -14.81 15.14 12.42
C ASP A 143 -13.46 15.76 12.01
N GLY A 144 -12.77 15.13 11.02
CA GLY A 144 -11.50 15.61 10.48
C GLY A 144 -10.25 15.07 11.19
N PHE A 145 -10.40 14.39 12.32
CA PHE A 145 -9.26 13.78 13.02
C PHE A 145 -8.58 12.69 12.21
N PRO A 146 -7.26 12.45 12.43
CA PRO A 146 -6.55 11.35 11.81
C PRO A 146 -7.18 10.00 12.14
N ILE A 147 -7.35 9.13 11.14
CA ILE A 147 -7.81 7.76 11.35
C ILE A 147 -6.74 6.98 12.12
N HIS A 148 -7.11 6.45 13.28
CA HIS A 148 -6.18 5.63 14.07
C HIS A 148 -5.75 4.38 13.27
N PRO A 149 -4.42 4.11 13.10
CA PRO A 149 -3.93 3.01 12.27
C PRO A 149 -4.47 1.64 12.64
N ASP A 150 -4.71 1.37 13.95
CA ASP A 150 -5.25 0.07 14.37
C ASP A 150 -6.73 -0.05 14.07
N ARG A 151 -7.53 1.00 14.28
CA ARG A 151 -8.95 1.03 13.88
C ARG A 151 -9.12 0.83 12.37
N PHE A 152 -8.23 1.45 11.58
CA PHE A 152 -8.23 1.26 10.13
C PHE A 152 -7.92 -0.20 9.78
N ARG A 153 -6.91 -0.81 10.42
CA ARG A 153 -6.55 -2.22 10.25
C ARG A 153 -7.71 -3.14 10.59
N GLU A 154 -8.35 -2.94 11.73
CA GLU A 154 -9.48 -3.75 12.19
C GLU A 154 -10.68 -3.68 11.24
N ARG A 155 -11.02 -2.47 10.76
CA ARG A 155 -12.07 -2.28 9.74
C ARG A 155 -11.73 -3.02 8.44
N PHE A 156 -10.47 -2.94 7.99
CA PHE A 156 -10.01 -3.66 6.79
C PHE A 156 -10.10 -5.18 6.98
N GLU A 157 -9.57 -5.72 8.08
CA GLU A 157 -9.60 -7.15 8.39
C GLU A 157 -11.05 -7.67 8.49
N TYR A 158 -11.94 -6.90 9.09
CA TYR A 158 -13.36 -7.20 9.14
C TYR A 158 -13.99 -7.32 7.73
N ARG A 159 -13.68 -6.39 6.83
CA ARG A 159 -14.20 -6.44 5.45
C ARG A 159 -13.61 -7.62 4.67
N VAL A 160 -12.33 -7.92 4.84
CA VAL A 160 -11.68 -9.10 4.24
C VAL A 160 -12.35 -10.39 4.73
N ALA A 161 -12.58 -10.53 6.03
CA ALA A 161 -13.22 -11.73 6.59
C ALA A 161 -14.64 -11.99 6.04
N ARG A 162 -15.36 -10.92 5.65
CA ARG A 162 -16.71 -11.00 5.09
C ARG A 162 -16.76 -11.11 3.56
N SER A 163 -15.63 -10.98 2.88
CA SER A 163 -15.59 -10.99 1.41
C SER A 163 -15.59 -12.40 0.80
N GLY A 164 -15.36 -13.45 1.61
CA GLY A 164 -15.15 -14.80 1.11
C GLY A 164 -13.81 -15.01 0.38
N LEU A 165 -12.94 -13.99 0.36
CA LEU A 165 -11.65 -14.05 -0.31
C LEU A 165 -10.56 -14.56 0.65
N PRO A 166 -9.40 -15.03 0.13
CA PRO A 166 -8.25 -15.39 0.95
C PRO A 166 -7.87 -14.25 1.90
N ARG A 167 -7.54 -14.61 3.14
CA ARG A 167 -7.17 -13.62 4.16
C ARG A 167 -5.85 -12.94 3.79
N VAL A 168 -5.88 -11.60 3.70
CA VAL A 168 -4.70 -10.76 3.52
C VAL A 168 -4.71 -9.64 4.56
N ARG A 169 -3.54 -9.15 4.91
CA ARG A 169 -3.38 -7.92 5.69
C ARG A 169 -3.38 -6.72 4.75
N PHE A 170 -3.64 -5.54 5.25
CA PHE A 170 -3.55 -4.33 4.43
C PHE A 170 -2.17 -4.16 3.75
N HIS A 171 -1.09 -4.57 4.44
CA HIS A 171 0.26 -4.52 3.87
C HIS A 171 0.43 -5.46 2.67
N ASP A 172 -0.31 -6.55 2.62
CA ASP A 172 -0.23 -7.54 1.54
C ASP A 172 -0.85 -7.01 0.22
N LEU A 173 -1.64 -5.92 0.26
CA LEU A 173 -2.06 -5.18 -0.95
C LEU A 173 -0.86 -4.60 -1.71
N ARG A 174 0.20 -4.21 -1.00
CA ARG A 174 1.44 -3.76 -1.61
C ARG A 174 2.19 -4.91 -2.29
N HIS A 175 2.16 -6.11 -1.70
CA HIS A 175 2.69 -7.32 -2.34
C HIS A 175 1.84 -7.71 -3.55
N THR A 176 0.52 -7.63 -3.43
CA THR A 176 -0.43 -7.82 -4.54
C THR A 176 -0.11 -6.87 -5.71
N TYR A 177 0.07 -5.56 -5.43
CA TYR A 177 0.49 -4.59 -6.44
C TYR A 177 1.80 -5.00 -7.11
N ALA A 178 2.83 -5.38 -6.32
CA ALA A 178 4.12 -5.78 -6.87
C ALA A 178 4.00 -7.01 -7.78
N THR A 179 3.30 -8.05 -7.31
CA THR A 179 3.07 -9.28 -8.07
C THR A 179 2.34 -9.02 -9.38
N LEU A 180 1.22 -8.26 -9.34
CA LEU A 180 0.45 -7.94 -10.53
C LEU A 180 1.24 -7.06 -11.52
N ALA A 181 2.04 -6.11 -11.03
CA ALA A 181 2.88 -5.28 -11.89
C ALA A 181 3.97 -6.10 -12.59
N LEU A 182 4.60 -7.04 -11.87
CA LEU A 182 5.62 -7.93 -12.44
C LEU A 182 4.99 -8.91 -13.45
N GLN A 183 3.83 -9.50 -13.16
CA GLN A 183 3.07 -10.35 -14.09
C GLN A 183 2.65 -9.59 -15.35
N ALA A 184 2.38 -8.29 -15.24
CA ALA A 184 2.11 -7.41 -16.38
C ALA A 184 3.38 -6.98 -17.15
N GLY A 185 4.55 -7.57 -16.86
CA GLY A 185 5.81 -7.29 -17.55
C GLY A 185 6.51 -5.99 -17.10
N VAL A 186 6.05 -5.32 -16.03
CA VAL A 186 6.74 -4.13 -15.52
C VAL A 186 8.09 -4.52 -14.92
N HIS A 187 9.16 -3.90 -15.41
CA HIS A 187 10.51 -4.22 -14.98
C HIS A 187 10.70 -4.06 -13.45
N ALA A 188 11.32 -5.03 -12.78
CA ALA A 188 11.46 -5.09 -11.32
C ALA A 188 12.09 -3.83 -10.71
N LYS A 189 13.02 -3.15 -11.41
CA LYS A 189 13.62 -1.89 -10.97
C LYS A 189 12.58 -0.75 -10.92
N VAL A 190 11.64 -0.72 -11.86
CA VAL A 190 10.55 0.27 -11.90
C VAL A 190 9.59 0.01 -10.73
N VAL A 191 9.18 -1.24 -10.53
CA VAL A 191 8.33 -1.65 -9.38
C VAL A 191 9.01 -1.29 -8.06
N SER A 192 10.29 -1.61 -7.90
CA SER A 192 11.09 -1.25 -6.71
C SER A 192 11.14 0.26 -6.47
N GLY A 193 11.27 1.06 -7.52
CA GLY A 193 11.24 2.52 -7.47
C GLY A 193 9.88 3.07 -7.01
N ILE A 194 8.78 2.60 -7.61
CA ILE A 194 7.41 2.98 -7.24
C ILE A 194 7.13 2.63 -5.79
N LEU A 195 7.53 1.45 -5.36
CA LEU A 195 7.34 1.00 -3.99
C LEU A 195 8.27 1.72 -2.99
N GLY A 196 9.39 2.28 -3.42
CA GLY A 196 10.40 2.87 -2.53
C GLY A 196 11.05 1.80 -1.64
N HIS A 197 11.42 0.65 -2.24
CA HIS A 197 12.21 -0.36 -1.55
C HIS A 197 13.65 0.13 -1.38
N ALA A 198 14.22 -0.07 -0.19
CA ALA A 198 15.61 0.30 0.10
C ALA A 198 16.59 -0.54 -0.71
N ASN A 199 16.23 -1.81 -0.96
CA ASN A 199 16.99 -2.78 -1.76
C ASN A 199 16.06 -3.44 -2.79
N ILE A 200 16.54 -3.57 -4.02
CA ILE A 200 15.82 -4.27 -5.09
C ILE A 200 15.61 -5.77 -4.78
N GLY A 201 16.46 -6.37 -3.95
CA GLY A 201 16.32 -7.74 -3.49
C GLY A 201 14.93 -8.03 -2.92
N ILE A 202 14.35 -7.09 -2.17
CA ILE A 202 12.97 -7.22 -1.64
C ILE A 202 11.94 -7.41 -2.77
N THR A 203 12.14 -6.72 -3.91
CA THR A 203 11.25 -6.86 -5.07
C THR A 203 11.54 -8.16 -5.81
N LEU A 204 12.80 -8.60 -5.88
CA LEU A 204 13.20 -9.85 -6.50
C LEU A 204 12.74 -11.07 -5.69
N ASP A 205 12.69 -10.99 -4.36
CA ASP A 205 12.11 -12.04 -3.51
C ASP A 205 10.62 -12.24 -3.84
N ILE A 206 9.87 -11.15 -4.07
CA ILE A 206 8.48 -11.23 -4.56
C ILE A 206 8.44 -11.80 -5.98
N TYR A 207 9.42 -11.43 -6.80
CA TYR A 207 9.56 -11.90 -8.17
C TYR A 207 9.75 -13.42 -8.26
N SER A 208 10.51 -14.04 -7.35
CA SER A 208 10.75 -15.49 -7.36
C SER A 208 9.47 -16.33 -7.27
N HIS A 209 8.41 -15.78 -6.67
CA HIS A 209 7.07 -16.41 -6.63
C HIS A 209 6.25 -16.22 -7.93
N ALA A 210 6.63 -15.25 -8.78
CA ALA A 210 5.95 -14.95 -10.05
C ALA A 210 6.68 -15.54 -11.27
N ILE A 211 7.91 -16.06 -11.09
CA ILE A 211 8.81 -16.52 -12.14
C ILE A 211 8.20 -17.61 -13.05
N PRO A 212 7.53 -18.69 -12.57
CA PRO A 212 7.12 -19.77 -13.44
C PRO A 212 6.26 -19.33 -14.64
N ALA A 213 5.25 -18.46 -14.37
CA ALA A 213 4.38 -17.95 -15.42
C ALA A 213 5.09 -16.99 -16.39
N MET A 214 6.17 -16.34 -15.94
CA MET A 214 6.94 -15.42 -16.77
C MET A 214 7.96 -16.13 -17.66
N GLU A 215 8.52 -17.25 -17.23
CA GLU A 215 9.43 -18.06 -18.03
C GLU A 215 8.70 -18.65 -19.26
N GLU A 216 7.48 -19.15 -19.08
CA GLU A 216 6.64 -19.62 -20.20
C GLU A 216 6.35 -18.50 -21.20
N SER A 217 5.90 -17.34 -20.70
CA SER A 217 5.62 -16.17 -21.54
C SER A 217 6.86 -15.63 -22.26
N ALA A 218 8.02 -15.63 -21.61
CA ALA A 218 9.28 -15.22 -22.21
C ALA A 218 9.73 -16.18 -23.33
N ALA A 219 9.59 -17.48 -23.13
CA ALA A 219 9.91 -18.49 -24.14
C ALA A 219 9.03 -18.32 -25.39
N GLU A 220 7.71 -18.12 -25.21
CA GLU A 220 6.79 -17.87 -26.32
C GLU A 220 7.09 -16.57 -27.04
N THR A 221 7.42 -15.50 -26.29
CA THR A 221 7.77 -14.20 -26.88
C THR A 221 9.06 -14.30 -27.72
N ILE A 222 10.09 -14.99 -27.21
CA ILE A 222 11.34 -15.21 -27.96
C ILE A 222 11.06 -16.08 -29.19
N ALA A 223 10.28 -17.15 -29.07
CA ALA A 223 9.89 -17.98 -30.20
C ALA A 223 9.17 -17.18 -31.29
N ALA A 224 8.23 -16.33 -30.91
CA ALA A 224 7.52 -15.45 -31.83
C ALA A 224 8.46 -14.45 -32.53
N LEU A 225 9.43 -13.87 -31.81
CA LEU A 225 10.43 -12.96 -32.39
C LEU A 225 11.39 -13.66 -33.35
N VAL A 226 11.76 -14.89 -33.05
CA VAL A 226 12.75 -15.66 -33.85
C VAL A 226 12.07 -16.36 -35.04
N PHE A 227 10.88 -16.90 -34.87
CA PHE A 227 10.20 -17.73 -35.86
C PHE A 227 8.95 -17.10 -36.47
N GLY A 228 8.44 -15.97 -35.90
CA GLY A 228 7.23 -15.30 -36.38
C GLY A 228 7.43 -14.27 -37.49
N GLY A 229 8.62 -14.19 -38.10
CA GLY A 229 8.93 -13.34 -39.23
C GLY A 229 8.79 -14.08 -40.56
N SER A 230 7.55 -14.32 -41.01
CA SER A 230 7.24 -14.71 -42.39
C SER A 230 6.05 -13.92 -42.86
#